data_404a165dfa198a0293f826c34176839d
#
_entry.id   404a165dfa198a0293f826c34176839d
#
_cell.length_a   1.000
_cell.length_b   1.000
_cell.length_c   1.000
_cell.angle_alpha   90.00
_cell.angle_beta   90.00
_cell.angle_gamma   90.00
#
_symmetry.space_group_name_H-M   'P 1'
#
loop_
_entity.id
_entity.type
_entity.pdbx_description
1 polymer ?
#
loop_
_entity_poly.entity_id
_entity_poly.type
_entity_poly.pdbx_seq_one_letter_code
_entity_poly.pdbx_strand_id
1 'polypeptide(L)'
;MERRGLFLVLLMLVSSAWSDGFVQNVQDRPRLDTTCRWEKKDSGQERAQKIMYNQQSRKREAMRYQIIAAEACEPLARRMEEAYPDRFTFHPTTWAKFPDGTDNIEIGGFTPHNLVSGENVLFLASFHGNDVTLSQFQVMITLLLSFIESMTVVLPYSPVGTMERVVREGQVATAATYAHMFSSLPSCGRPTRLMVYDLHTLQNRFYLHGNAVASLQTAIPLLKEKIKESNIDCVAFPDDGAAKRFSAMFQDMGLEIIVCGKTRGEGDQRNVVIQDGDANGKHIVIVDDLVQTGGTLFETGKVLKEAGAGSVNAFVSHAVFPGDSWKRFNKGGDRACFDKFWVTNSIPTVTDKLPVKDGIFEVLDLMDLIINDLDHFSSA
;
A
#
# COMPACT_ATOMS: atom_id res chain seq x y z
N MET A 1 53.91 17.67 15.27
CA MET A 1 53.24 18.81 15.98
C MET A 1 53.01 19.99 15.04
N GLU A 2 52.58 19.77 13.78
CA GLU A 2 52.45 20.87 12.80
C GLU A 2 51.21 20.84 11.92
N ARG A 3 50.13 20.16 12.34
CA ARG A 3 48.86 20.15 11.59
C ARG A 3 47.64 20.72 12.31
N ARG A 4 47.81 21.30 13.51
CA ARG A 4 46.70 21.90 14.27
C ARG A 4 46.63 23.45 14.18
N GLY A 5 47.61 24.11 13.58
CA GLY A 5 47.64 25.57 13.45
C GLY A 5 46.89 26.14 12.24
N LEU A 6 46.67 25.35 11.18
CA LEU A 6 46.10 25.86 9.93
C LEU A 6 44.55 25.86 9.92
N PHE A 7 43.92 25.10 10.81
CA PHE A 7 42.46 25.00 10.87
C PHE A 7 41.79 26.13 11.68
N LEU A 8 42.54 26.78 12.59
CA LEU A 8 42.03 27.89 13.39
C LEU A 8 42.13 29.24 12.67
N VAL A 9 43.04 29.39 11.72
CA VAL A 9 43.19 30.64 10.94
C VAL A 9 42.13 30.75 9.84
N LEU A 10 41.64 29.60 9.33
CA LEU A 10 40.56 29.63 8.32
C LEU A 10 39.17 29.91 8.93
N LEU A 11 38.96 29.62 10.21
CA LEU A 11 37.69 29.90 10.90
C LEU A 11 37.56 31.34 11.35
N MET A 12 38.68 32.08 11.55
CA MET A 12 38.65 33.50 11.89
C MET A 12 38.52 34.42 10.69
N LEU A 13 38.89 34.00 9.48
CA LEU A 13 38.75 34.78 8.26
C LEU A 13 37.32 34.68 7.65
N VAL A 14 36.53 33.69 8.00
CA VAL A 14 35.13 33.57 7.56
C VAL A 14 34.16 34.35 8.47
N SER A 15 34.54 34.62 9.73
CA SER A 15 33.68 35.38 10.67
C SER A 15 33.76 36.89 10.51
N SER A 16 34.82 37.43 9.90
CA SER A 16 34.98 38.89 9.68
C SER A 16 34.35 39.42 8.39
N ALA A 17 34.02 38.50 7.44
CA ALA A 17 33.38 38.89 6.17
C ALA A 17 31.83 38.91 6.25
N TRP A 18 31.25 38.49 7.36
CA TRP A 18 29.78 38.45 7.53
C TRP A 18 29.24 39.60 8.42
N SER A 19 30.10 40.36 9.09
CA SER A 19 29.63 41.45 9.98
C SER A 19 29.45 42.80 9.29
N ASP A 20 30.10 43.06 8.15
CA ASP A 20 30.07 44.38 7.53
C ASP A 20 29.06 44.54 6.37
N GLY A 21 28.44 43.46 5.92
CA GLY A 21 27.41 43.47 4.85
C GLY A 21 25.95 43.60 5.31
N PHE A 22 25.67 43.45 6.62
CA PHE A 22 24.29 43.34 7.11
C PHE A 22 23.72 44.60 7.77
N VAL A 23 24.53 45.64 8.02
CA VAL A 23 24.12 46.85 8.79
C VAL A 23 23.71 48.03 7.89
N GLN A 24 23.98 48.01 6.59
CA GLN A 24 23.72 49.18 5.71
C GLN A 24 22.39 49.13 4.91
N ASN A 25 21.56 48.06 5.06
CA ASN A 25 20.34 47.90 4.23
C ASN A 25 19.02 47.96 5.02
N VAL A 26 19.00 48.56 6.22
CA VAL A 26 17.78 48.64 7.06
C VAL A 26 17.13 50.04 7.04
N GLN A 27 17.73 51.05 6.40
CA GLN A 27 17.20 52.43 6.43
C GLN A 27 16.31 52.85 5.25
N ASP A 28 16.17 52.04 4.19
CA ASP A 28 15.35 52.40 3.01
C ASP A 28 14.20 51.37 2.76
N ARG A 29 13.46 50.99 3.79
CA ARG A 29 12.16 50.33 3.56
C ARG A 29 11.05 51.39 3.64
N PRO A 30 10.22 51.53 2.58
CA PRO A 30 9.03 52.41 2.67
C PRO A 30 8.11 51.89 3.78
N ARG A 31 7.59 52.82 4.59
CA ARG A 31 6.58 52.52 5.62
C ARG A 31 5.41 51.81 4.97
N LEU A 32 5.16 50.55 5.37
CA LEU A 32 3.96 49.83 5.02
C LEU A 32 2.77 50.59 5.61
N ASP A 33 1.94 51.10 4.72
CA ASP A 33 0.65 51.69 5.05
C ASP A 33 -0.24 50.64 5.71
N THR A 34 -0.54 50.83 7.00
CA THR A 34 -1.32 49.94 7.83
C THR A 34 -2.83 50.09 7.61
N THR A 35 -3.28 50.59 6.46
CA THR A 35 -4.68 50.57 6.06
C THR A 35 -4.97 49.32 5.22
N CYS A 36 -4.75 48.14 5.76
CA CYS A 36 -5.32 46.91 5.17
C CYS A 36 -6.85 46.94 5.38
N ARG A 37 -7.55 47.50 4.41
CA ARG A 37 -9.02 47.31 4.26
C ARG A 37 -9.27 45.82 4.07
N TRP A 38 -9.88 45.20 5.07
CA TRP A 38 -10.42 43.85 4.94
C TRP A 38 -11.51 43.89 3.88
N GLU A 39 -11.19 43.50 2.65
CA GLU A 39 -12.19 43.25 1.63
C GLU A 39 -13.08 42.09 2.07
N LYS A 40 -14.37 42.24 1.78
CA LYS A 40 -15.46 41.36 2.16
C LYS A 40 -15.08 39.88 2.03
N LYS A 41 -15.30 39.12 3.10
CA LYS A 41 -15.21 37.66 3.09
C LYS A 41 -16.06 37.13 1.94
N ASP A 42 -15.43 36.57 0.92
CA ASP A 42 -16.09 35.73 -0.06
C ASP A 42 -16.94 34.70 0.69
N SER A 43 -18.21 34.62 0.36
CA SER A 43 -19.13 33.68 1.00
C SER A 43 -18.55 32.25 0.80
N GLY A 44 -18.70 31.39 1.80
CA GLY A 44 -18.22 30.00 1.70
C GLY A 44 -18.73 29.28 0.45
N GLN A 45 -19.85 29.75 -0.12
CA GLN A 45 -20.40 29.27 -1.38
C GLN A 45 -19.58 29.66 -2.61
N GLU A 46 -19.07 30.91 -2.69
CA GLU A 46 -18.18 31.33 -3.80
C GLU A 46 -16.83 30.61 -3.75
N ARG A 47 -16.32 30.34 -2.55
CA ARG A 47 -15.10 29.53 -2.37
C ARG A 47 -15.32 28.08 -2.78
N ALA A 48 -16.47 27.49 -2.40
CA ALA A 48 -16.85 26.14 -2.81
C ALA A 48 -17.08 26.07 -4.32
N GLN A 49 -17.76 27.05 -4.94
CA GLN A 49 -17.91 27.12 -6.39
C GLN A 49 -16.61 27.32 -7.13
N LYS A 50 -15.68 28.15 -6.62
CA LYS A 50 -14.34 28.32 -7.20
C LYS A 50 -13.50 27.05 -7.09
N ILE A 51 -13.61 26.31 -5.97
CA ILE A 51 -12.97 25.01 -5.80
C ILE A 51 -13.58 23.97 -6.75
N MET A 52 -14.90 23.89 -6.87
CA MET A 52 -15.59 23.01 -7.81
C MET A 52 -15.29 23.39 -9.28
N TYR A 53 -15.27 24.69 -9.63
CA TYR A 53 -14.90 25.17 -10.96
C TYR A 53 -13.44 24.84 -11.29
N ASN A 54 -12.52 25.02 -10.34
CA ASN A 54 -11.11 24.61 -10.50
C ASN A 54 -10.93 23.09 -10.55
N GLN A 55 -11.79 22.31 -9.92
CA GLN A 55 -11.80 20.83 -10.06
C GLN A 55 -12.40 20.39 -11.40
N GLN A 56 -13.41 21.09 -11.91
CA GLN A 56 -13.99 20.80 -13.24
C GLN A 56 -13.14 21.31 -14.41
N SER A 57 -12.44 22.43 -14.25
CA SER A 57 -11.54 22.97 -15.29
C SER A 57 -10.17 22.25 -15.34
N ARG A 58 -9.83 21.49 -14.31
CA ARG A 58 -8.72 20.53 -14.29
C ARG A 58 -9.20 19.11 -14.57
N LYS A 59 -9.93 18.87 -15.66
CA LYS A 59 -9.82 17.58 -16.34
C LYS A 59 -8.40 17.54 -16.92
N ARG A 60 -7.42 17.27 -16.03
CA ARG A 60 -6.11 16.83 -16.49
C ARG A 60 -6.36 15.60 -17.35
N GLU A 61 -5.85 15.59 -18.54
CA GLU A 61 -5.77 14.40 -19.35
C GLU A 61 -5.20 13.29 -18.46
N ALA A 62 -5.95 12.19 -18.30
CA ALA A 62 -5.52 11.11 -17.42
C ALA A 62 -4.17 10.61 -17.92
N MET A 63 -3.21 10.45 -17.00
CA MET A 63 -1.86 10.01 -17.34
C MET A 63 -1.92 8.66 -18.05
N ARG A 64 -1.22 8.55 -19.19
CA ARG A 64 -1.10 7.30 -19.92
C ARG A 64 0.05 6.47 -19.35
N TYR A 65 -0.12 5.16 -19.38
CA TYR A 65 0.85 4.21 -18.84
C TYR A 65 1.11 3.07 -19.84
N GLN A 66 2.38 2.73 -19.98
CA GLN A 66 2.81 1.46 -20.57
C GLN A 66 2.87 0.43 -19.45
N ILE A 67 2.04 -0.61 -19.51
CA ILE A 67 1.99 -1.63 -18.46
C ILE A 67 2.96 -2.76 -18.79
N ILE A 68 3.80 -3.07 -17.83
CA ILE A 68 4.58 -4.31 -17.75
C ILE A 68 4.12 -5.04 -16.50
N ALA A 69 3.89 -6.35 -16.59
CA ALA A 69 3.33 -7.11 -15.48
C ALA A 69 4.14 -8.36 -15.17
N ALA A 70 4.26 -8.69 -13.89
CA ALA A 70 4.66 -10.02 -13.47
C ALA A 70 3.65 -11.05 -14.00
N GLU A 71 4.08 -12.27 -14.24
CA GLU A 71 3.24 -13.34 -14.80
C GLU A 71 1.89 -13.49 -14.07
N ALA A 72 1.92 -13.50 -12.73
CA ALA A 72 0.71 -13.59 -11.91
C ALA A 72 -0.23 -12.37 -12.02
N CYS A 73 0.26 -11.23 -12.50
CA CYS A 73 -0.51 -9.99 -12.67
C CYS A 73 -0.92 -9.71 -14.12
N GLU A 74 -0.54 -10.56 -15.07
CA GLU A 74 -0.90 -10.39 -16.48
C GLU A 74 -2.42 -10.33 -16.71
N PRO A 75 -3.26 -11.15 -16.06
CA PRO A 75 -4.72 -11.04 -16.20
C PRO A 75 -5.26 -9.66 -15.76
N LEU A 76 -4.68 -9.06 -14.74
CA LEU A 76 -5.02 -7.71 -14.29
C LEU A 76 -4.62 -6.67 -15.34
N ALA A 77 -3.39 -6.76 -15.88
CA ALA A 77 -2.90 -5.85 -16.92
C ALA A 77 -3.80 -5.85 -18.16
N ARG A 78 -4.20 -7.03 -18.65
CA ARG A 78 -5.11 -7.16 -19.78
C ARG A 78 -6.47 -6.54 -19.54
N ARG A 79 -7.05 -6.75 -18.36
CA ARG A 79 -8.34 -6.13 -17.99
C ARG A 79 -8.23 -4.60 -17.88
N MET A 80 -7.11 -4.07 -17.38
CA MET A 80 -6.90 -2.61 -17.32
C MET A 80 -6.82 -2.02 -18.74
N GLU A 81 -6.10 -2.64 -19.67
CA GLU A 81 -6.03 -2.20 -21.05
C GLU A 81 -7.40 -2.32 -21.74
N GLU A 82 -8.13 -3.42 -21.58
CA GLU A 82 -9.46 -3.63 -22.15
C GLU A 82 -10.48 -2.60 -21.65
N ALA A 83 -10.47 -2.30 -20.35
CA ALA A 83 -11.40 -1.34 -19.75
C ALA A 83 -11.06 0.12 -20.08
N TYR A 84 -9.78 0.46 -20.24
CA TYR A 84 -9.30 1.83 -20.44
C TYR A 84 -8.19 1.89 -21.50
N PRO A 85 -8.48 1.56 -22.78
CA PRO A 85 -7.46 1.45 -23.84
C PRO A 85 -6.77 2.78 -24.19
N ASP A 86 -7.43 3.91 -23.96
CA ASP A 86 -6.85 5.25 -24.17
C ASP A 86 -5.81 5.61 -23.07
N ARG A 87 -5.79 4.87 -21.98
CA ARG A 87 -4.97 5.16 -20.82
C ARG A 87 -3.87 4.14 -20.59
N PHE A 88 -4.13 2.87 -20.85
CA PHE A 88 -3.22 1.76 -20.59
C PHE A 88 -2.91 0.99 -21.87
N THR A 89 -1.63 0.70 -22.08
CA THR A 89 -1.15 -0.20 -23.11
C THR A 89 -0.33 -1.29 -22.48
N PHE A 90 -0.76 -2.53 -22.60
CA PHE A 90 -0.07 -3.67 -21.99
C PHE A 90 0.96 -4.27 -22.96
N HIS A 91 2.17 -4.49 -22.48
CA HIS A 91 3.25 -5.17 -23.19
C HIS A 91 3.54 -6.52 -22.53
N PRO A 92 3.18 -7.64 -23.17
CA PRO A 92 3.45 -8.96 -22.63
C PRO A 92 4.95 -9.19 -22.42
N THR A 93 5.31 -9.78 -21.28
CA THR A 93 6.69 -10.15 -20.95
C THR A 93 6.80 -11.66 -20.90
N THR A 94 7.80 -12.22 -21.56
CA THR A 94 8.10 -13.65 -21.50
C THR A 94 8.98 -13.92 -20.29
N TRP A 95 8.44 -14.64 -19.31
CA TRP A 95 9.11 -15.04 -18.08
C TRP A 95 9.64 -16.47 -18.21
N ALA A 96 10.70 -16.67 -18.98
CA ALA A 96 11.31 -17.98 -19.18
C ALA A 96 12.59 -18.15 -18.35
N LYS A 97 13.06 -19.38 -18.28
CA LYS A 97 14.36 -19.74 -17.66
C LYS A 97 15.19 -20.57 -18.62
N PHE A 98 16.50 -20.40 -18.58
CA PHE A 98 17.43 -21.30 -19.21
C PHE A 98 17.48 -22.66 -18.50
N PRO A 99 18.05 -23.71 -19.14
CA PRO A 99 18.15 -25.04 -18.50
C PRO A 99 18.92 -25.07 -17.19
N ASP A 100 19.80 -24.11 -16.94
CA ASP A 100 20.55 -23.95 -15.70
C ASP A 100 19.76 -23.25 -14.59
N GLY A 101 18.50 -22.84 -14.87
CA GLY A 101 17.61 -22.16 -13.94
C GLY A 101 17.78 -20.64 -13.90
N THR A 102 18.72 -20.06 -14.64
CA THR A 102 18.84 -18.60 -14.76
C THR A 102 17.73 -18.00 -15.62
N ASP A 103 17.46 -16.73 -15.44
CA ASP A 103 16.34 -16.05 -16.11
C ASP A 103 16.64 -15.81 -17.58
N ASN A 104 15.67 -16.12 -18.44
CA ASN A 104 15.62 -15.80 -19.86
C ASN A 104 14.36 -14.96 -20.14
N ILE A 105 14.41 -13.68 -19.79
CA ILE A 105 13.28 -12.77 -19.81
C ILE A 105 13.34 -11.89 -21.05
N GLU A 106 12.21 -11.74 -21.75
CA GLU A 106 12.05 -10.81 -22.85
C GLU A 106 10.86 -9.88 -22.54
N ILE A 107 11.16 -8.58 -22.44
CA ILE A 107 10.15 -7.55 -22.14
C ILE A 107 9.51 -7.11 -23.45
N GLY A 108 8.17 -7.15 -23.53
CA GLY A 108 7.42 -6.63 -24.68
C GLY A 108 7.55 -5.10 -24.82
N GLY A 109 7.24 -4.60 -26.03
CA GLY A 109 7.28 -3.17 -26.32
C GLY A 109 8.65 -2.60 -26.65
N PHE A 110 9.70 -3.46 -26.81
CA PHE A 110 11.06 -3.02 -27.19
C PHE A 110 11.35 -3.20 -28.68
N THR A 111 10.72 -4.16 -29.34
CA THR A 111 10.94 -4.47 -30.75
C THR A 111 9.65 -4.33 -31.56
N PRO A 112 9.69 -3.83 -32.83
CA PRO A 112 10.85 -3.29 -33.55
C PRO A 112 11.30 -1.90 -33.10
N HIS A 113 10.54 -1.22 -32.27
CA HIS A 113 10.82 0.10 -31.67
C HIS A 113 10.59 0.07 -30.17
N ASN A 114 11.40 0.83 -29.43
CA ASN A 114 11.22 0.95 -27.99
C ASN A 114 10.03 1.88 -27.68
N LEU A 115 8.87 1.27 -27.41
CA LEU A 115 7.61 1.98 -27.13
C LEU A 115 7.53 2.48 -25.67
N VAL A 116 8.43 2.04 -24.78
CA VAL A 116 8.46 2.50 -23.38
C VAL A 116 9.34 3.72 -23.15
N SER A 117 10.20 4.05 -24.12
CA SER A 117 11.10 5.22 -24.04
C SER A 117 10.32 6.53 -24.04
N GLY A 118 10.57 7.38 -23.03
CA GLY A 118 9.88 8.65 -22.82
C GLY A 118 8.47 8.50 -22.24
N GLU A 119 8.02 7.29 -21.90
CA GLU A 119 6.69 7.01 -21.41
C GLU A 119 6.66 6.73 -19.90
N ASN A 120 5.48 6.87 -19.29
CA ASN A 120 5.27 6.47 -17.90
C ASN A 120 5.02 4.96 -17.86
N VAL A 121 5.83 4.24 -17.11
CA VAL A 121 5.71 2.79 -16.95
C VAL A 121 4.97 2.45 -15.66
N LEU A 122 3.96 1.59 -15.78
CA LEU A 122 3.26 0.95 -14.66
C LEU A 122 3.72 -0.50 -14.58
N PHE A 123 4.47 -0.84 -13.54
CA PHE A 123 4.91 -2.21 -13.31
C PHE A 123 4.00 -2.89 -12.29
N LEU A 124 3.20 -3.88 -12.71
CA LEU A 124 2.34 -4.68 -11.82
C LEU A 124 3.15 -5.83 -11.25
N ALA A 125 3.54 -5.74 -9.99
CA ALA A 125 4.44 -6.66 -9.32
C ALA A 125 3.69 -7.69 -8.46
N SER A 126 4.26 -8.90 -8.36
CA SER A 126 3.80 -9.96 -7.45
C SER A 126 4.99 -10.71 -6.85
N PHE A 127 5.31 -10.43 -5.60
CA PHE A 127 6.47 -10.99 -4.90
C PHE A 127 6.07 -12.22 -4.06
N HIS A 128 5.51 -13.23 -4.71
CA HIS A 128 5.04 -14.44 -4.04
C HIS A 128 6.13 -15.52 -3.81
N GLY A 129 7.35 -15.28 -4.26
CA GLY A 129 8.54 -16.13 -4.07
C GLY A 129 9.82 -15.34 -4.31
N ASN A 130 10.94 -15.79 -3.72
CA ASN A 130 12.21 -15.07 -3.84
C ASN A 130 12.77 -15.10 -5.27
N ASP A 131 12.58 -16.21 -5.97
CA ASP A 131 12.98 -16.38 -7.37
C ASP A 131 12.25 -15.40 -8.28
N VAL A 132 10.93 -15.37 -8.23
CA VAL A 132 10.12 -14.42 -9.03
C VAL A 132 10.35 -12.96 -8.61
N THR A 133 10.70 -12.71 -7.36
CA THR A 133 11.05 -11.37 -6.88
C THR A 133 12.33 -10.88 -7.55
N LEU A 134 13.38 -11.71 -7.59
CA LEU A 134 14.65 -11.37 -8.23
C LEU A 134 14.45 -11.11 -9.72
N SER A 135 13.71 -11.98 -10.42
CA SER A 135 13.38 -11.82 -11.84
C SER A 135 12.71 -10.47 -12.11
N GLN A 136 11.77 -10.05 -11.26
CA GLN A 136 11.08 -8.77 -11.40
C GLN A 136 12.00 -7.57 -11.14
N PHE A 137 12.96 -7.66 -10.20
CA PHE A 137 13.97 -6.62 -10.02
C PHE A 137 14.84 -6.45 -11.26
N GLN A 138 15.23 -7.53 -11.95
CA GLN A 138 15.98 -7.46 -13.21
C GLN A 138 15.18 -6.70 -14.29
N VAL A 139 13.89 -6.98 -14.42
CA VAL A 139 13.00 -6.26 -15.37
C VAL A 139 12.88 -4.79 -15.00
N MET A 140 12.65 -4.46 -13.70
CA MET A 140 12.56 -3.06 -13.26
C MET A 140 13.85 -2.28 -13.55
N ILE A 141 15.03 -2.88 -13.30
CA ILE A 141 16.32 -2.26 -13.61
C ILE A 141 16.45 -2.00 -15.10
N THR A 142 16.10 -2.98 -15.94
CA THR A 142 16.16 -2.83 -17.41
C THR A 142 15.25 -1.71 -17.89
N LEU A 143 14.03 -1.63 -17.39
CA LEU A 143 13.08 -0.56 -17.72
C LEU A 143 13.62 0.82 -17.32
N LEU A 144 14.14 0.97 -16.11
CA LEU A 144 14.69 2.24 -15.62
C LEU A 144 15.90 2.71 -16.41
N LEU A 145 16.67 1.78 -16.99
CA LEU A 145 17.80 2.09 -17.89
C LEU A 145 17.39 2.31 -19.36
N SER A 146 16.10 2.21 -19.69
CA SER A 146 15.57 2.28 -21.05
C SER A 146 14.95 3.64 -21.39
N PHE A 147 15.38 4.71 -20.72
CA PHE A 147 14.94 6.10 -20.94
C PHE A 147 13.44 6.33 -20.72
N ILE A 148 12.81 5.63 -19.80
CA ILE A 148 11.42 5.88 -19.42
C ILE A 148 11.27 7.23 -18.71
N GLU A 149 10.08 7.86 -18.79
CA GLU A 149 9.79 9.14 -18.09
C GLU A 149 9.61 8.95 -16.59
N SER A 150 8.91 7.90 -16.18
CA SER A 150 8.69 7.57 -14.76
C SER A 150 8.33 6.09 -14.59
N MET A 151 8.54 5.55 -13.36
CA MET A 151 8.09 4.23 -12.98
C MET A 151 7.19 4.28 -11.75
N THR A 152 6.01 3.67 -11.86
CA THR A 152 5.16 3.31 -10.72
C THR A 152 5.11 1.80 -10.62
N VAL A 153 5.57 1.26 -9.50
CA VAL A 153 5.45 -0.17 -9.17
C VAL A 153 4.22 -0.35 -8.30
N VAL A 154 3.25 -1.11 -8.77
CA VAL A 154 2.10 -1.54 -7.96
C VAL A 154 2.43 -2.92 -7.40
N LEU A 155 2.66 -2.98 -6.10
CA LEU A 155 2.89 -4.19 -5.34
C LEU A 155 1.75 -4.34 -4.33
N PRO A 156 0.61 -4.94 -4.72
CA PRO A 156 -0.57 -4.99 -3.85
C PRO A 156 -0.26 -5.61 -2.49
N TYR A 157 0.41 -6.74 -2.47
CA TYR A 157 0.91 -7.39 -1.26
C TYR A 157 2.43 -7.26 -1.16
N SER A 158 2.91 -6.64 -0.08
CA SER A 158 4.33 -6.61 0.26
C SER A 158 4.66 -7.80 1.17
N PRO A 159 5.34 -8.85 0.66
CA PRO A 159 5.82 -9.94 1.51
C PRO A 159 6.81 -9.37 2.53
N VAL A 160 7.21 -10.12 3.53
CA VAL A 160 8.16 -9.71 4.58
C VAL A 160 7.73 -8.49 5.41
N GLY A 161 6.54 -7.93 5.19
CA GLY A 161 6.03 -6.77 5.94
C GLY A 161 5.97 -7.00 7.44
N THR A 162 5.86 -8.27 7.88
CA THR A 162 5.88 -8.70 9.29
C THR A 162 7.30 -8.89 9.85
N MET A 163 8.35 -8.77 9.02
CA MET A 163 9.74 -8.99 9.39
C MET A 163 10.51 -7.66 9.45
N GLU A 164 9.92 -6.67 10.10
CA GLU A 164 10.46 -5.33 10.30
C GLU A 164 11.35 -5.22 11.53
N ARG A 165 11.30 -6.19 12.45
CA ARG A 165 12.06 -6.20 13.70
C ARG A 165 12.90 -7.44 13.83
N VAL A 166 14.03 -7.26 14.50
CA VAL A 166 14.87 -8.36 14.97
C VAL A 166 14.79 -8.47 16.49
N VAL A 167 14.67 -9.67 17.01
CA VAL A 167 14.58 -9.96 18.45
C VAL A 167 15.84 -10.66 18.99
N ARG A 168 16.72 -11.09 18.11
CA ARG A 168 17.99 -11.72 18.44
C ARG A 168 19.09 -11.26 17.50
N GLU A 169 20.30 -11.15 18.00
CA GLU A 169 21.47 -10.85 17.17
C GLU A 169 21.63 -11.89 16.06
N GLY A 170 22.01 -11.44 14.86
CA GLY A 170 22.13 -12.28 13.65
C GLY A 170 20.82 -12.58 12.92
N GLN A 171 19.66 -12.18 13.43
CA GLN A 171 18.40 -12.25 12.70
C GLN A 171 18.34 -11.18 11.61
N VAL A 172 17.83 -11.53 10.42
CA VAL A 172 17.73 -10.60 9.29
C VAL A 172 16.37 -9.91 9.28
N ALA A 173 16.37 -8.57 9.32
CA ALA A 173 15.16 -7.76 9.08
C ALA A 173 14.87 -7.69 7.56
N THR A 174 14.20 -8.71 7.04
CA THR A 174 14.00 -8.85 5.58
C THR A 174 13.17 -7.72 4.98
N ALA A 175 12.28 -7.08 5.73
CA ALA A 175 11.56 -5.88 5.29
C ALA A 175 12.53 -4.73 4.95
N ALA A 176 13.56 -4.50 5.78
CA ALA A 176 14.59 -3.50 5.51
C ALA A 176 15.42 -3.87 4.28
N THR A 177 15.75 -5.17 4.11
CA THR A 177 16.48 -5.63 2.93
C THR A 177 15.73 -5.37 1.63
N TYR A 178 14.42 -5.66 1.58
CA TYR A 178 13.58 -5.35 0.42
C TYR A 178 13.51 -3.84 0.15
N ALA A 179 13.38 -3.02 1.19
CA ALA A 179 13.40 -1.57 1.05
C ALA A 179 14.75 -1.06 0.49
N HIS A 180 15.88 -1.65 0.91
CA HIS A 180 17.20 -1.34 0.35
C HIS A 180 17.30 -1.73 -1.13
N MET A 181 16.76 -2.88 -1.53
CA MET A 181 16.73 -3.29 -2.94
C MET A 181 15.96 -2.27 -3.79
N PHE A 182 14.76 -1.84 -3.36
CA PHE A 182 14.01 -0.79 -4.05
C PHE A 182 14.77 0.54 -4.08
N SER A 183 15.40 0.93 -2.98
CA SER A 183 16.16 2.18 -2.87
C SER A 183 17.41 2.20 -3.77
N SER A 184 17.92 1.01 -4.13
CA SER A 184 19.08 0.82 -4.99
C SER A 184 18.74 0.73 -6.48
N LEU A 185 17.45 0.82 -6.84
CA LEU A 185 17.04 0.87 -8.25
C LEU A 185 17.67 2.08 -8.95
N PRO A 186 18.05 1.98 -10.25
CA PRO A 186 18.51 3.11 -11.03
C PRO A 186 17.47 4.25 -11.04
N SER A 187 17.94 5.48 -11.20
CA SER A 187 17.05 6.63 -11.39
C SER A 187 16.79 6.85 -12.88
N CYS A 188 15.54 7.08 -13.23
CA CYS A 188 15.15 7.59 -14.56
C CYS A 188 14.96 9.12 -14.57
N GLY A 189 15.47 9.83 -13.54
CA GLY A 189 15.26 11.26 -13.33
C GLY A 189 14.18 11.57 -12.30
N ARG A 190 13.30 10.61 -11.99
CA ARG A 190 12.31 10.67 -10.90
C ARG A 190 12.44 9.45 -10.00
N PRO A 191 12.12 9.56 -8.70
CA PRO A 191 12.06 8.39 -7.84
C PRO A 191 10.99 7.39 -8.32
N THR A 192 11.29 6.10 -8.23
CA THR A 192 10.31 5.04 -8.45
C THR A 192 9.24 5.11 -7.38
N ARG A 193 7.98 5.26 -7.77
CA ARG A 193 6.84 5.22 -6.86
C ARG A 193 6.49 3.77 -6.57
N LEU A 194 6.56 3.35 -5.31
CA LEU A 194 6.13 2.03 -4.85
C LEU A 194 4.75 2.15 -4.20
N MET A 195 3.71 1.73 -4.91
CA MET A 195 2.33 1.69 -4.43
C MET A 195 2.04 0.34 -3.75
N VAL A 196 1.76 0.36 -2.45
CA VAL A 196 1.53 -0.83 -1.62
C VAL A 196 0.20 -0.67 -0.88
N TYR A 197 -0.57 -1.75 -0.82
CA TYR A 197 -1.85 -1.78 -0.10
C TYR A 197 -1.67 -2.37 1.30
N ASP A 198 -2.35 -1.78 2.26
CA ASP A 198 -2.45 -2.23 3.66
C ASP A 198 -1.16 -2.83 4.22
N LEU A 199 -0.06 -2.11 4.06
CA LEU A 199 1.26 -2.52 4.56
C LEU A 199 1.20 -2.80 6.06
N HIS A 200 1.60 -3.99 6.51
CA HIS A 200 1.45 -4.47 7.90
C HIS A 200 1.94 -3.47 8.95
N THR A 201 3.08 -2.83 8.69
CA THR A 201 3.64 -1.79 9.57
C THR A 201 3.95 -0.54 8.76
N LEU A 202 3.24 0.58 9.03
CA LEU A 202 3.42 1.84 8.28
C LEU A 202 4.84 2.39 8.36
N GLN A 203 5.59 2.05 9.41
CA GLN A 203 6.99 2.43 9.61
C GLN A 203 7.93 1.85 8.55
N ASN A 204 7.57 0.75 7.88
CA ASN A 204 8.39 0.16 6.82
C ASN A 204 8.66 1.14 5.67
N ARG A 205 7.79 2.13 5.46
CA ARG A 205 8.03 3.21 4.48
C ARG A 205 9.29 4.03 4.75
N PHE A 206 9.72 4.12 6.02
CA PHE A 206 10.92 4.88 6.41
C PHE A 206 12.22 4.14 6.13
N TYR A 207 12.17 2.86 5.75
CA TYR A 207 13.34 2.14 5.26
C TYR A 207 13.65 2.45 3.79
N LEU A 208 12.66 3.00 3.05
CA LEU A 208 12.86 3.46 1.67
C LEU A 208 13.60 4.80 1.67
N HIS A 209 14.53 4.94 0.77
CA HIS A 209 15.32 6.17 0.59
C HIS A 209 15.80 6.32 -0.87
N GLY A 210 16.41 7.46 -1.20
CA GLY A 210 17.03 7.67 -2.52
C GLY A 210 16.03 7.62 -3.66
N ASN A 211 16.12 6.58 -4.48
CA ASN A 211 15.38 6.47 -5.72
C ASN A 211 14.01 5.78 -5.58
N ALA A 212 13.53 5.51 -4.37
CA ALA A 212 12.21 4.90 -4.15
C ALA A 212 11.39 5.68 -3.11
N VAL A 213 10.10 5.86 -3.40
CA VAL A 213 9.14 6.54 -2.52
C VAL A 213 7.90 5.67 -2.35
N ALA A 214 7.52 5.41 -1.09
CA ALA A 214 6.31 4.65 -0.79
C ALA A 214 5.05 5.49 -0.99
N SER A 215 4.07 4.90 -1.66
CA SER A 215 2.70 5.36 -1.79
C SER A 215 1.80 4.33 -1.11
N LEU A 216 1.45 4.58 0.17
CA LEU A 216 0.66 3.65 0.95
C LEU A 216 -0.82 3.84 0.66
N GLN A 217 -1.49 2.77 0.29
CA GLN A 217 -2.91 2.70 -0.04
C GLN A 217 -3.63 1.73 0.89
N THR A 218 -4.96 1.68 0.81
CA THR A 218 -5.77 0.75 1.59
C THR A 218 -6.90 0.16 0.76
N ALA A 219 -7.23 -1.11 1.00
CA ALA A 219 -8.36 -1.80 0.39
C ALA A 219 -9.69 -1.61 1.17
N ILE A 220 -9.68 -0.88 2.28
CA ILE A 220 -10.88 -0.60 3.08
C ILE A 220 -12.05 -0.01 2.28
N PRO A 221 -11.85 0.84 1.25
CA PRO A 221 -12.97 1.31 0.42
C PRO A 221 -13.79 0.17 -0.18
N LEU A 222 -13.17 -0.93 -0.62
CA LEU A 222 -13.88 -2.10 -1.15
C LEU A 222 -14.72 -2.80 -0.07
N LEU A 223 -14.18 -2.92 1.15
CA LEU A 223 -14.94 -3.46 2.27
C LEU A 223 -16.13 -2.56 2.63
N LYS A 224 -15.96 -1.23 2.62
CA LYS A 224 -17.06 -0.30 2.90
C LYS A 224 -18.24 -0.46 1.93
N GLU A 225 -17.96 -0.74 0.67
CA GLU A 225 -19.00 -1.06 -0.32
C GLU A 225 -19.73 -2.36 0.05
N LYS A 226 -18.98 -3.40 0.42
CA LYS A 226 -19.56 -4.67 0.87
C LYS A 226 -20.40 -4.54 2.15
N ILE A 227 -19.96 -3.73 3.09
CA ILE A 227 -20.71 -3.43 4.31
C ILE A 227 -22.05 -2.75 3.97
N LYS A 228 -22.07 -1.81 3.03
CA LYS A 228 -23.31 -1.14 2.58
C LYS A 228 -24.30 -2.10 1.90
N GLU A 229 -23.79 -3.12 1.19
CA GLU A 229 -24.58 -4.16 0.54
C GLU A 229 -25.04 -5.25 1.52
N SER A 230 -24.47 -5.29 2.70
CA SER A 230 -24.65 -6.34 3.72
C SER A 230 -25.28 -5.74 4.97
N ASN A 231 -25.93 -6.60 5.77
CA ASN A 231 -26.50 -6.18 7.06
C ASN A 231 -25.42 -6.27 8.15
N ILE A 232 -24.41 -5.40 8.10
CA ILE A 232 -23.31 -5.33 9.07
C ILE A 232 -23.53 -4.16 10.01
N ASP A 233 -23.55 -4.44 11.32
CA ASP A 233 -23.80 -3.44 12.39
C ASP A 233 -22.49 -3.01 13.04
N CYS A 234 -21.46 -3.85 12.97
CA CYS A 234 -20.28 -3.73 13.79
C CYS A 234 -19.00 -4.18 13.07
N VAL A 235 -17.91 -3.48 13.34
CA VAL A 235 -16.57 -3.85 12.93
C VAL A 235 -15.77 -4.33 14.11
N ALA A 236 -15.18 -5.53 14.04
CA ALA A 236 -14.33 -6.09 15.08
C ALA A 236 -12.86 -6.13 14.62
N PHE A 237 -11.96 -5.84 15.54
CA PHE A 237 -10.52 -5.93 15.31
C PHE A 237 -9.92 -7.04 16.20
N PRO A 238 -9.07 -7.93 15.63
CA PRO A 238 -8.53 -9.07 16.35
C PRO A 238 -7.50 -8.70 17.42
N ASP A 239 -6.94 -7.48 17.34
CA ASP A 239 -6.03 -6.92 18.33
C ASP A 239 -5.96 -5.39 18.26
N ASP A 240 -5.27 -4.78 19.25
CA ASP A 240 -5.06 -3.33 19.34
C ASP A 240 -4.32 -2.74 18.13
N GLY A 241 -3.47 -3.53 17.46
CA GLY A 241 -2.72 -3.08 16.29
C GLY A 241 -3.66 -2.83 15.12
N ALA A 242 -4.53 -3.78 14.80
CA ALA A 242 -5.56 -3.67 13.78
C ALA A 242 -6.55 -2.53 14.12
N ALA A 243 -6.98 -2.43 15.39
CA ALA A 243 -7.87 -1.36 15.85
C ALA A 243 -7.26 0.04 15.63
N LYS A 244 -6.02 0.26 16.06
CA LYS A 244 -5.30 1.54 15.89
C LYS A 244 -5.11 1.90 14.42
N ARG A 245 -4.99 0.92 13.56
CA ARG A 245 -4.75 1.13 12.14
C ARG A 245 -6.02 1.46 11.36
N PHE A 246 -7.08 0.69 11.59
CA PHE A 246 -8.25 0.71 10.72
C PHE A 246 -9.48 1.40 11.31
N SER A 247 -9.62 1.53 12.65
CA SER A 247 -10.86 2.03 13.26
C SER A 247 -11.26 3.43 12.76
N ALA A 248 -10.29 4.33 12.60
CA ALA A 248 -10.56 5.67 12.09
C ALA A 248 -11.14 5.68 10.66
N MET A 249 -10.88 4.64 9.89
CA MET A 249 -11.39 4.54 8.51
C MET A 249 -12.87 4.23 8.43
N PHE A 250 -13.51 3.79 9.54
CA PHE A 250 -14.94 3.46 9.59
C PHE A 250 -15.81 4.52 10.31
N GLN A 251 -15.21 5.63 10.78
CA GLN A 251 -15.93 6.67 11.54
C GLN A 251 -17.10 7.29 10.78
N ASP A 252 -17.00 7.39 9.44
CA ASP A 252 -18.03 7.93 8.56
C ASP A 252 -19.23 6.99 8.35
N MET A 253 -19.14 5.73 8.79
CA MET A 253 -20.18 4.72 8.59
C MET A 253 -21.11 4.57 9.80
N GLY A 254 -20.77 5.13 10.96
CA GLY A 254 -21.58 5.02 12.16
C GLY A 254 -21.68 3.61 12.73
N LEU A 255 -20.73 2.72 12.37
CA LEU A 255 -20.68 1.34 12.87
C LEU A 255 -20.14 1.28 14.29
N GLU A 256 -20.62 0.33 15.06
CA GLU A 256 -20.03 0.04 16.35
C GLU A 256 -18.67 -0.67 16.19
N ILE A 257 -17.80 -0.49 17.16
CA ILE A 257 -16.45 -1.04 17.14
C ILE A 257 -16.30 -2.02 18.31
N ILE A 258 -15.75 -3.20 17.99
CA ILE A 258 -15.31 -4.20 18.97
C ILE A 258 -13.81 -4.35 18.85
N VAL A 259 -13.11 -4.33 19.97
CA VAL A 259 -11.68 -4.60 20.04
C VAL A 259 -11.44 -5.87 20.82
N CYS A 260 -10.79 -6.83 20.17
CA CYS A 260 -10.33 -8.04 20.82
C CYS A 260 -8.85 -7.92 21.19
N GLY A 261 -8.39 -8.75 22.10
CA GLY A 261 -7.00 -8.77 22.52
C GLY A 261 -6.59 -10.13 23.01
N LYS A 262 -5.27 -10.37 23.05
CA LYS A 262 -4.68 -11.63 23.50
C LYS A 262 -4.34 -11.51 24.98
N THR A 263 -4.91 -12.38 25.80
CA THR A 263 -4.51 -12.54 27.21
C THR A 263 -3.64 -13.78 27.34
N ARG A 264 -2.68 -13.74 28.28
CA ARG A 264 -1.90 -14.92 28.65
C ARG A 264 -2.73 -15.74 29.64
N GLY A 265 -3.13 -16.94 29.25
CA GLY A 265 -3.71 -17.94 30.15
C GLY A 265 -2.63 -18.71 30.91
N GLU A 266 -3.06 -19.55 31.86
CA GLU A 266 -2.18 -20.50 32.53
C GLU A 266 -1.61 -21.49 31.49
N GLY A 267 -0.29 -21.69 31.47
CA GLY A 267 0.39 -22.65 30.59
C GLY A 267 0.72 -22.14 29.18
N ASP A 268 0.98 -20.83 29.00
CA ASP A 268 1.39 -20.22 27.70
C ASP A 268 0.33 -20.29 26.58
N GLN A 269 -0.92 -20.65 26.89
CA GLN A 269 -2.05 -20.56 25.97
C GLN A 269 -2.44 -19.09 25.79
N ARG A 270 -2.47 -18.66 24.54
CA ARG A 270 -2.95 -17.32 24.16
C ARG A 270 -4.45 -17.40 23.90
N ASN A 271 -5.25 -16.84 24.82
CA ASN A 271 -6.69 -16.75 24.62
C ASN A 271 -7.05 -15.36 24.08
N VAL A 272 -7.93 -15.32 23.09
CA VAL A 272 -8.54 -14.07 22.63
C VAL A 272 -9.71 -13.74 23.55
N VAL A 273 -9.87 -12.47 23.88
CA VAL A 273 -11.01 -11.95 24.68
C VAL A 273 -11.50 -10.64 24.06
N ILE A 274 -12.78 -10.34 24.21
CA ILE A 274 -13.31 -9.01 23.91
C ILE A 274 -12.82 -8.05 25.00
N GLN A 275 -12.09 -7.02 24.62
CA GLN A 275 -11.58 -5.98 25.51
C GLN A 275 -12.52 -4.78 25.57
N ASP A 276 -13.16 -4.46 24.46
CA ASP A 276 -14.09 -3.34 24.34
C ASP A 276 -15.19 -3.66 23.34
N GLY A 277 -16.40 -3.16 23.56
CA GLY A 277 -17.58 -3.37 22.74
C GLY A 277 -18.44 -4.56 23.16
N ASP A 278 -19.61 -4.71 22.53
CA ASP A 278 -20.59 -5.77 22.76
C ASP A 278 -20.94 -6.47 21.44
N ALA A 279 -20.87 -7.82 21.43
CA ALA A 279 -21.15 -8.63 20.25
C ALA A 279 -22.57 -9.18 20.19
N ASN A 280 -23.33 -9.09 21.28
CA ASN A 280 -24.62 -9.78 21.42
C ASN A 280 -25.65 -9.31 20.38
N GLY A 281 -26.16 -10.24 19.59
CA GLY A 281 -27.16 -10.02 18.54
C GLY A 281 -26.67 -9.31 17.28
N LYS A 282 -25.40 -8.89 17.20
CA LYS A 282 -24.87 -8.08 16.12
C LYS A 282 -24.36 -8.89 14.95
N HIS A 283 -24.44 -8.29 13.74
CA HIS A 283 -23.82 -8.79 12.53
C HIS A 283 -22.45 -8.14 12.36
N ILE A 284 -21.39 -8.92 12.52
CA ILE A 284 -20.02 -8.43 12.70
C ILE A 284 -19.15 -8.76 11.51
N VAL A 285 -18.27 -7.83 11.12
CA VAL A 285 -17.13 -8.12 10.25
C VAL A 285 -15.83 -7.93 11.01
N ILE A 286 -14.99 -8.96 11.07
CA ILE A 286 -13.62 -8.88 11.59
C ILE A 286 -12.74 -8.32 10.48
N VAL A 287 -11.92 -7.31 10.80
CA VAL A 287 -11.03 -6.64 9.84
C VAL A 287 -9.58 -6.80 10.27
N ASP A 288 -8.76 -7.31 9.34
CA ASP A 288 -7.31 -7.43 9.51
C ASP A 288 -6.60 -7.12 8.19
N ASP A 289 -5.28 -6.89 8.21
CA ASP A 289 -4.49 -6.65 7.00
C ASP A 289 -4.18 -7.96 6.25
N LEU A 290 -3.82 -9.01 6.96
CA LEU A 290 -3.45 -10.27 6.33
C LEU A 290 -3.88 -11.50 7.13
N VAL A 291 -4.05 -12.59 6.44
CA VAL A 291 -4.22 -13.91 7.04
C VAL A 291 -3.12 -14.87 6.55
N GLN A 292 -2.39 -15.44 7.49
CA GLN A 292 -1.48 -16.56 7.22
C GLN A 292 -2.22 -17.88 7.49
N THR A 293 -2.00 -18.52 8.64
CA THR A 293 -2.69 -19.75 9.02
C THR A 293 -4.10 -19.49 9.55
N GLY A 294 -4.44 -18.23 9.86
CA GLY A 294 -5.75 -17.78 10.32
C GLY A 294 -6.11 -18.18 11.75
N GLY A 295 -5.12 -18.52 12.59
CA GLY A 295 -5.38 -18.87 13.99
C GLY A 295 -6.02 -17.74 14.76
N THR A 296 -5.42 -16.55 14.73
CA THR A 296 -5.95 -15.37 15.43
C THR A 296 -7.36 -15.02 14.96
N LEU A 297 -7.58 -15.03 13.63
CA LEU A 297 -8.87 -14.69 13.05
C LEU A 297 -9.97 -15.69 13.48
N PHE A 298 -9.63 -16.98 13.48
CA PHE A 298 -10.54 -18.04 13.95
C PHE A 298 -10.90 -17.89 15.44
N GLU A 299 -9.91 -17.71 16.31
CA GLU A 299 -10.16 -17.52 17.76
C GLU A 299 -11.01 -16.26 18.01
N THR A 300 -10.75 -15.17 17.27
CA THR A 300 -11.59 -13.97 17.34
C THR A 300 -13.03 -14.26 16.92
N GLY A 301 -13.23 -14.96 15.79
CA GLY A 301 -14.57 -15.34 15.31
C GLY A 301 -15.32 -16.22 16.31
N LYS A 302 -14.60 -17.17 16.93
CA LYS A 302 -15.16 -18.06 17.95
C LYS A 302 -15.63 -17.27 19.19
N VAL A 303 -14.80 -16.39 19.73
CA VAL A 303 -15.13 -15.56 20.89
C VAL A 303 -16.34 -14.65 20.63
N LEU A 304 -16.43 -14.06 19.45
CA LEU A 304 -17.58 -13.24 19.06
C LEU A 304 -18.86 -14.06 18.98
N LYS A 305 -18.82 -15.29 18.43
CA LYS A 305 -19.96 -16.20 18.41
C LYS A 305 -20.38 -16.67 19.81
N GLU A 306 -19.43 -16.97 20.67
CA GLU A 306 -19.66 -17.32 22.07
C GLU A 306 -20.28 -16.16 22.86
N ALA A 307 -19.95 -14.91 22.49
CA ALA A 307 -20.56 -13.70 23.05
C ALA A 307 -21.94 -13.36 22.46
N GLY A 308 -22.50 -14.24 21.61
CA GLY A 308 -23.87 -14.11 21.09
C GLY A 308 -24.01 -13.32 19.79
N ALA A 309 -22.93 -13.17 19.00
CA ALA A 309 -23.03 -12.53 17.68
C ALA A 309 -24.07 -13.24 16.78
N GLY A 310 -24.89 -12.45 16.07
CA GLY A 310 -25.89 -12.95 15.15
C GLY A 310 -25.26 -13.54 13.88
N SER A 311 -24.22 -12.89 13.34
CA SER A 311 -23.37 -13.43 12.28
C SER A 311 -21.94 -12.92 12.43
N VAL A 312 -20.96 -13.69 11.95
CA VAL A 312 -19.55 -13.29 11.97
C VAL A 312 -18.96 -13.47 10.58
N ASN A 313 -18.53 -12.37 10.00
CA ASN A 313 -17.84 -12.32 8.73
C ASN A 313 -16.37 -11.92 8.95
N ALA A 314 -15.51 -12.16 7.96
CA ALA A 314 -14.13 -11.76 8.00
C ALA A 314 -13.75 -10.99 6.73
N PHE A 315 -12.89 -10.00 6.88
CA PHE A 315 -12.19 -9.33 5.78
C PHE A 315 -10.71 -9.27 6.08
N VAL A 316 -9.91 -9.61 5.07
CA VAL A 316 -8.47 -9.35 5.07
C VAL A 316 -8.05 -8.81 3.71
N SER A 317 -7.15 -7.83 3.70
CA SER A 317 -6.59 -7.34 2.46
C SER A 317 -5.75 -8.43 1.77
N HIS A 318 -4.98 -9.22 2.53
CA HIS A 318 -4.03 -10.17 1.97
C HIS A 318 -4.28 -11.61 2.41
N ALA A 319 -4.76 -12.43 1.47
CA ALA A 319 -4.96 -13.86 1.66
C ALA A 319 -3.66 -14.63 1.38
N VAL A 320 -2.78 -14.76 2.38
CA VAL A 320 -1.49 -15.47 2.21
C VAL A 320 -1.67 -16.98 2.21
N PHE A 321 -2.45 -17.54 3.13
CA PHE A 321 -2.85 -18.93 3.25
C PHE A 321 -1.79 -19.98 2.87
N PRO A 322 -0.63 -20.01 3.52
CA PRO A 322 0.43 -20.96 3.20
C PRO A 322 -0.07 -22.41 3.26
N GLY A 323 0.34 -23.22 2.27
CA GLY A 323 -0.06 -24.63 2.19
C GLY A 323 -1.58 -24.84 2.03
N ASP A 324 -2.26 -23.92 1.34
CA ASP A 324 -3.71 -23.93 1.15
C ASP A 324 -4.50 -23.95 2.48
N SER A 325 -3.99 -23.28 3.52
CA SER A 325 -4.64 -23.25 4.85
C SER A 325 -6.05 -22.65 4.85
N TRP A 326 -6.47 -22.00 3.75
CA TRP A 326 -7.85 -21.56 3.51
C TRP A 326 -8.88 -22.69 3.56
N LYS A 327 -8.47 -23.95 3.23
CA LYS A 327 -9.35 -25.13 3.27
C LYS A 327 -9.97 -25.37 4.64
N ARG A 328 -9.28 -24.93 5.71
CA ARG A 328 -9.72 -25.06 7.10
C ARG A 328 -10.96 -24.21 7.43
N PHE A 329 -11.21 -23.14 6.67
CA PHE A 329 -12.35 -22.24 6.86
C PHE A 329 -13.61 -22.65 6.09
N ASN A 330 -13.48 -23.56 5.13
CA ASN A 330 -14.63 -24.07 4.38
C ASN A 330 -15.62 -24.81 5.28
N LYS A 331 -16.85 -25.00 4.79
CA LYS A 331 -17.86 -25.81 5.45
C LYS A 331 -17.30 -27.21 5.75
N GLY A 332 -17.33 -27.60 7.03
CA GLY A 332 -16.76 -28.87 7.51
C GLY A 332 -15.27 -28.84 7.82
N GLY A 333 -14.59 -27.71 7.61
CA GLY A 333 -13.21 -27.51 8.08
C GLY A 333 -13.16 -27.27 9.59
N ASP A 334 -11.98 -27.49 10.17
CA ASP A 334 -11.75 -27.35 11.62
C ASP A 334 -11.81 -25.89 12.12
N ARG A 335 -11.90 -24.92 11.21
CA ARG A 335 -12.03 -23.50 11.48
C ARG A 335 -13.24 -22.85 10.80
N ALA A 336 -14.26 -23.62 10.50
CA ALA A 336 -15.49 -23.14 9.88
C ALA A 336 -16.31 -22.34 10.90
N CYS A 337 -16.06 -21.02 10.98
CA CYS A 337 -16.77 -20.10 11.89
C CYS A 337 -17.30 -18.84 11.18
N PHE A 338 -17.00 -18.62 9.90
CA PHE A 338 -17.43 -17.42 9.19
C PHE A 338 -18.60 -17.70 8.25
N ASP A 339 -19.50 -16.74 8.16
CA ASP A 339 -20.62 -16.76 7.21
C ASP A 339 -20.15 -16.28 5.82
N LYS A 340 -19.30 -15.25 5.78
CA LYS A 340 -18.58 -14.76 4.61
C LYS A 340 -17.14 -14.46 4.96
N PHE A 341 -16.25 -14.62 3.98
CA PHE A 341 -14.84 -14.29 4.09
C PHE A 341 -14.41 -13.49 2.85
N TRP A 342 -14.36 -12.18 3.00
CA TRP A 342 -13.91 -11.26 1.95
C TRP A 342 -12.40 -11.15 1.95
N VAL A 343 -11.80 -11.26 0.77
CA VAL A 343 -10.36 -11.09 0.54
C VAL A 343 -10.15 -10.27 -0.72
N THR A 344 -9.02 -9.59 -0.88
CA THR A 344 -8.71 -8.94 -2.14
C THR A 344 -7.88 -9.85 -3.05
N ASN A 345 -7.84 -9.56 -4.35
CA ASN A 345 -6.97 -10.24 -5.31
C ASN A 345 -5.51 -9.75 -5.26
N SER A 346 -5.04 -9.30 -4.10
CA SER A 346 -3.65 -8.84 -3.90
C SER A 346 -2.60 -9.93 -4.08
N ILE A 347 -2.99 -11.21 -3.95
CA ILE A 347 -2.14 -12.40 -4.16
C ILE A 347 -2.87 -13.34 -5.14
N PRO A 348 -2.81 -13.09 -6.47
CA PRO A 348 -3.57 -13.88 -7.45
C PRO A 348 -3.29 -15.38 -7.38
N THR A 349 -2.04 -15.78 -7.16
CA THR A 349 -1.62 -17.19 -7.06
C THR A 349 -2.31 -17.97 -5.95
N VAL A 350 -2.92 -17.29 -4.98
CA VAL A 350 -3.71 -17.88 -3.90
C VAL A 350 -5.20 -17.69 -4.17
N THR A 351 -5.63 -16.47 -4.50
CA THR A 351 -7.05 -16.16 -4.64
C THR A 351 -7.72 -16.89 -5.81
N ASP A 352 -6.98 -17.20 -6.87
CA ASP A 352 -7.48 -17.99 -8.01
C ASP A 352 -7.83 -19.44 -7.65
N LYS A 353 -7.35 -19.93 -6.48
CA LYS A 353 -7.64 -21.28 -5.97
C LYS A 353 -8.82 -21.32 -4.99
N LEU A 354 -9.32 -20.17 -4.56
CA LEU A 354 -10.39 -20.11 -3.58
C LEU A 354 -11.73 -20.57 -4.17
N PRO A 355 -12.55 -21.35 -3.43
CA PRO A 355 -13.86 -21.80 -3.88
C PRO A 355 -14.91 -20.68 -3.78
N VAL A 356 -14.92 -19.77 -4.74
CA VAL A 356 -15.78 -18.58 -4.73
C VAL A 356 -17.24 -18.92 -4.99
N LYS A 357 -17.54 -19.92 -5.85
CA LYS A 357 -18.92 -20.22 -6.29
C LYS A 357 -19.79 -20.87 -5.21
N ASP A 358 -19.23 -21.80 -4.43
CA ASP A 358 -19.97 -22.59 -3.43
C ASP A 358 -19.40 -22.44 -2.01
N GLY A 359 -18.43 -21.54 -1.82
CA GLY A 359 -17.71 -21.32 -0.58
C GLY A 359 -18.17 -20.09 0.18
N ILE A 360 -17.46 -19.85 1.28
CA ILE A 360 -17.62 -18.63 2.09
C ILE A 360 -16.80 -17.46 1.51
N PHE A 361 -15.83 -17.77 0.62
CA PHE A 361 -14.90 -16.77 0.09
C PHE A 361 -15.52 -15.91 -1.00
N GLU A 362 -15.25 -14.64 -0.94
CA GLU A 362 -15.53 -13.67 -2.00
C GLU A 362 -14.30 -12.81 -2.23
N VAL A 363 -13.84 -12.76 -3.49
CA VAL A 363 -12.62 -12.02 -3.85
C VAL A 363 -13.02 -10.63 -4.37
N LEU A 364 -12.55 -9.59 -3.68
CA LEU A 364 -12.75 -8.19 -4.04
C LEU A 364 -11.63 -7.75 -5.00
N ASP A 365 -12.03 -7.14 -6.10
CA ASP A 365 -11.09 -6.75 -7.17
C ASP A 365 -10.44 -5.39 -6.87
N LEU A 366 -9.12 -5.35 -6.89
CA LEU A 366 -8.35 -4.12 -6.68
C LEU A 366 -8.25 -3.24 -7.93
N MET A 367 -8.69 -3.69 -9.11
CA MET A 367 -8.44 -2.99 -10.37
C MET A 367 -8.88 -1.53 -10.34
N ASP A 368 -10.14 -1.26 -10.05
CA ASP A 368 -10.68 0.11 -10.05
C ASP A 368 -10.07 0.97 -8.94
N LEU A 369 -9.75 0.35 -7.79
CA LEU A 369 -9.08 1.04 -6.71
C LEU A 369 -7.66 1.45 -7.11
N ILE A 370 -6.89 0.55 -7.75
CA ILE A 370 -5.56 0.86 -8.28
C ILE A 370 -5.64 2.04 -9.27
N ILE A 371 -6.60 2.00 -10.19
CA ILE A 371 -6.79 3.04 -11.21
C ILE A 371 -7.09 4.40 -10.56
N ASN A 372 -7.99 4.43 -9.57
CA ASN A 372 -8.32 5.64 -8.82
C ASN A 372 -7.11 6.18 -8.04
N ASP A 373 -6.33 5.30 -7.41
CA ASP A 373 -5.15 5.66 -6.63
C ASP A 373 -3.99 6.18 -7.51
N LEU A 374 -3.92 5.77 -8.78
CA LEU A 374 -3.01 6.36 -9.75
C LEU A 374 -3.36 7.84 -10.03
N ASP A 375 -4.64 8.21 -10.05
CA ASP A 375 -5.12 9.57 -10.34
C ASP A 375 -4.91 10.54 -9.19
N HIS A 376 -5.07 10.10 -7.95
CA HIS A 376 -4.95 10.96 -6.77
C HIS A 376 -3.55 11.57 -6.61
N PHE A 377 -2.51 10.93 -7.14
CA PHE A 377 -1.14 11.44 -7.12
C PHE A 377 -0.73 12.24 -8.37
N SER A 378 -1.51 12.20 -9.44
CA SER A 378 -1.31 13.06 -10.62
C SER A 378 -1.69 14.52 -10.34
N SER A 379 -2.29 14.80 -9.18
CA SER A 379 -2.84 16.10 -8.79
C SER A 379 -2.01 16.85 -7.74
N ALA A 380 -0.85 16.31 -7.32
CA ALA A 380 0.05 16.97 -6.35
C ALA A 380 1.19 17.75 -7.04
#